data_2e8a5029ec55733abdadd387b0045f5e
#
_entry.id   2e8a5029ec55733abdadd387b0045f5e
#
_cell.length_a   1.000
_cell.length_b   1.000
_cell.length_c   1.000
_cell.angle_alpha   90.00
_cell.angle_beta   90.00
_cell.angle_gamma   90.00
#
_symmetry.space_group_name_H-M   'P 1'
#
loop_
_entity.id
_entity.type
_entity.pdbx_description
1 polymer ?
#
loop_
_entity_poly.entity_id
_entity_poly.type
_entity_poly.pdbx_seq_one_letter_code
_entity_poly.pdbx_strand_id
1 'polypeptide(L)'
;MLSVQVNLEKIMAKDTIVTLLKYKRWIDSETLKTIKLIDEFAYAEKRHLMLRLMNHIHVVDMIFRANISGQQHGYTALNTPETPSVDELEIKMAGAADWYIQHINSMTSADLGETIKFSFVDGGNGEMTAAEMLNHMLFHGTYHRGAVGWLITECGGVAPKDVLTVFLRDHNH
;
A
#
# COMPACT_ATOMS: atom_id res chain seq x y z
N MET A 1 -2.01 -30.93 21.39
CA MET A 1 -0.78 -30.13 21.15
C MET A 1 -0.72 -29.59 19.71
N LEU A 2 -0.87 -30.40 18.66
CA LEU A 2 -0.82 -29.90 17.26
C LEU A 2 -1.83 -28.77 16.94
N SER A 3 -3.06 -28.85 17.44
CA SER A 3 -4.09 -27.84 17.17
C SER A 3 -3.82 -26.46 17.79
N VAL A 4 -3.17 -26.42 18.96
CA VAL A 4 -2.77 -25.18 19.63
C VAL A 4 -1.60 -24.53 18.90
N GLN A 5 -0.64 -25.31 18.43
CA GLN A 5 0.54 -24.84 17.71
C GLN A 5 0.15 -24.26 16.34
N VAL A 6 -0.72 -24.93 15.59
CA VAL A 6 -1.28 -24.43 14.33
C VAL A 6 -2.07 -23.14 14.52
N ASN A 7 -2.76 -22.97 15.65
CA ASN A 7 -3.48 -21.71 15.94
C ASN A 7 -2.52 -20.56 16.28
N LEU A 8 -1.45 -20.82 17.01
CA LEU A 8 -0.43 -19.81 17.34
C LEU A 8 0.30 -19.32 16.08
N GLU A 9 0.72 -20.21 15.18
CA GLU A 9 1.39 -19.85 13.93
C GLU A 9 0.48 -19.00 13.02
N LYS A 10 -0.81 -19.31 12.97
CA LYS A 10 -1.81 -18.56 12.19
C LYS A 10 -2.09 -17.16 12.76
N ILE A 11 -2.09 -17.01 14.08
CA ILE A 11 -2.23 -15.72 14.76
C ILE A 11 -1.01 -14.84 14.47
N MET A 12 0.19 -15.38 14.60
CA MET A 12 1.45 -14.67 14.32
C MET A 12 1.53 -14.17 12.87
N ALA A 13 1.06 -14.94 11.89
CA ALA A 13 1.04 -14.53 10.49
C ALA A 13 0.13 -13.32 10.25
N LYS A 14 -1.06 -13.31 10.86
CA LYS A 14 -2.02 -12.19 10.78
C LYS A 14 -1.45 -10.92 11.43
N ASP A 15 -0.88 -11.04 12.63
CA ASP A 15 -0.29 -9.90 13.34
C ASP A 15 0.87 -9.28 12.56
N THR A 16 1.66 -10.12 11.88
CA THR A 16 2.72 -9.66 10.98
C THR A 16 2.16 -8.83 9.83
N ILE A 17 1.10 -9.30 9.16
CA ILE A 17 0.45 -8.57 8.07
C ILE A 17 -0.09 -7.22 8.56
N VAL A 18 -0.76 -7.20 9.71
CA VAL A 18 -1.27 -5.95 10.31
C VAL A 18 -0.12 -4.98 10.62
N THR A 19 0.98 -5.46 11.15
CA THR A 19 2.18 -4.65 11.42
C THR A 19 2.75 -4.06 10.12
N LEU A 20 2.84 -4.84 9.05
CA LEU A 20 3.30 -4.38 7.74
C LEU A 20 2.35 -3.37 7.10
N LEU A 21 1.04 -3.50 7.29
CA LEU A 21 0.04 -2.52 6.85
C LEU A 21 0.17 -1.19 7.61
N LYS A 22 0.44 -1.24 8.92
CA LYS A 22 0.74 -0.04 9.72
C LYS A 22 2.03 0.64 9.27
N TYR A 23 3.06 -0.15 8.98
CA TYR A 23 4.30 0.34 8.38
C TYR A 23 4.05 1.02 7.03
N LYS A 24 3.30 0.37 6.12
CA LYS A 24 2.93 0.96 4.82
C LYS A 24 2.20 2.29 5.01
N ARG A 25 1.21 2.35 5.91
CA ARG A 25 0.46 3.58 6.23
C ARG A 25 1.37 4.72 6.68
N TRP A 26 2.32 4.41 7.56
CA TRP A 26 3.29 5.39 8.08
C TRP A 26 4.18 5.92 6.96
N ILE A 27 4.81 5.04 6.19
CA ILE A 27 5.80 5.45 5.19
C ILE A 27 5.15 6.12 3.97
N ASP A 28 3.93 5.75 3.59
CA ASP A 28 3.16 6.44 2.55
C ASP A 28 2.91 7.91 2.97
N SER A 29 2.51 8.14 4.23
CA SER A 29 2.33 9.49 4.78
C SER A 29 3.64 10.28 4.82
N GLU A 30 4.74 9.71 5.30
CA GLU A 30 6.05 10.38 5.33
C GLU A 30 6.55 10.74 3.92
N THR A 31 6.29 9.85 2.94
CA THR A 31 6.63 10.09 1.53
C THR A 31 5.84 11.28 0.97
N LEU A 32 4.52 11.33 1.20
CA LEU A 32 3.68 12.44 0.74
C LEU A 32 4.04 13.76 1.42
N LYS A 33 4.31 13.75 2.73
CA LYS A 33 4.82 14.93 3.45
C LYS A 33 6.12 15.45 2.84
N THR A 34 7.01 14.56 2.45
CA THR A 34 8.28 14.96 1.82
C THR A 34 8.06 15.51 0.42
N ILE A 35 7.16 14.92 -0.39
CA ILE A 35 6.77 15.46 -1.71
C ILE A 35 6.20 16.88 -1.57
N LYS A 36 5.45 17.15 -0.49
CA LYS A 36 4.86 18.48 -0.23
C LYS A 36 5.92 19.56 -0.04
N LEU A 37 7.12 19.20 0.42
CA LEU A 37 8.25 20.12 0.62
C LEU A 37 9.05 20.39 -0.66
N ILE A 38 8.85 19.60 -1.72
CA ILE A 38 9.53 19.80 -3.01
C ILE A 38 8.93 21.03 -3.70
N ASP A 39 9.79 21.96 -4.11
CA ASP A 39 9.40 23.17 -4.85
C ASP A 39 8.69 22.78 -6.16
N GLU A 40 7.41 23.16 -6.24
CA GLU A 40 6.54 22.78 -7.36
C GLU A 40 6.82 23.55 -8.64
N PHE A 41 7.50 24.70 -8.55
CA PHE A 41 7.87 25.50 -9.72
C PHE A 41 9.23 25.06 -10.27
N ALA A 42 10.20 24.85 -9.39
CA ALA A 42 11.55 24.41 -9.78
C ALA A 42 11.57 22.95 -10.29
N TYR A 43 10.68 22.09 -9.79
CA TYR A 43 10.68 20.65 -10.07
C TYR A 43 9.31 20.12 -10.52
N ALA A 44 8.54 20.92 -11.25
CA ALA A 44 7.17 20.62 -11.65
C ALA A 44 6.98 19.21 -12.23
N GLU A 45 7.81 18.83 -13.21
CA GLU A 45 7.72 17.53 -13.88
C GLU A 45 8.05 16.36 -12.95
N LYS A 46 9.13 16.47 -12.17
CA LYS A 46 9.54 15.42 -11.21
C LYS A 46 8.49 15.27 -10.11
N ARG A 47 7.99 16.38 -9.56
CA ARG A 47 6.95 16.37 -8.54
C ARG A 47 5.65 15.76 -9.08
N HIS A 48 5.27 16.09 -10.31
CA HIS A 48 4.12 15.45 -10.99
C HIS A 48 4.32 13.93 -11.11
N LEU A 49 5.50 13.47 -11.53
CA LEU A 49 5.82 12.04 -11.62
C LEU A 49 5.75 11.34 -10.26
N MET A 50 6.27 11.97 -9.19
CA MET A 50 6.13 11.44 -7.82
C MET A 50 4.66 11.22 -7.44
N LEU A 51 3.80 12.22 -7.72
CA LEU A 51 2.36 12.12 -7.43
C LEU A 51 1.68 11.05 -8.31
N ARG A 52 2.09 10.90 -9.56
CA ARG A 52 1.61 9.82 -10.45
C ARG A 52 1.95 8.44 -9.88
N LEU A 53 3.17 8.25 -9.34
CA LEU A 53 3.58 7.00 -8.72
C LEU A 53 2.82 6.72 -7.42
N MET A 54 2.62 7.73 -6.57
CA MET A 54 1.83 7.57 -5.34
C MET A 54 0.36 7.29 -5.65
N ASN A 55 -0.21 7.94 -6.67
CA ASN A 55 -1.57 7.66 -7.14
C ASN A 55 -1.69 6.24 -7.73
N HIS A 56 -0.68 5.77 -8.45
CA HIS A 56 -0.62 4.39 -8.93
C HIS A 56 -0.66 3.38 -7.78
N ILE A 57 0.13 3.59 -6.74
CA ILE A 57 0.08 2.76 -5.51
C ILE A 57 -1.35 2.74 -4.96
N HIS A 58 -1.96 3.92 -4.80
CA HIS A 58 -3.33 4.03 -4.27
C HIS A 58 -4.36 3.31 -5.14
N VAL A 59 -4.31 3.48 -6.47
CA VAL A 59 -5.26 2.83 -7.39
C VAL A 59 -5.15 1.31 -7.31
N VAL A 60 -3.92 0.76 -7.28
CA VAL A 60 -3.70 -0.68 -7.11
C VAL A 60 -4.22 -1.17 -5.76
N ASP A 61 -3.98 -0.43 -4.68
CA ASP A 61 -4.54 -0.74 -3.36
C ASP A 61 -6.08 -0.82 -3.42
N MET A 62 -6.74 0.13 -4.11
CA MET A 62 -8.21 0.15 -4.23
C MET A 62 -8.76 -0.97 -5.10
N ILE A 63 -8.05 -1.38 -6.16
CA ILE A 63 -8.40 -2.54 -6.99
C ILE A 63 -8.36 -3.82 -6.13
N PHE A 64 -7.28 -4.05 -5.40
CA PHE A 64 -7.17 -5.23 -4.53
C PHE A 64 -8.16 -5.19 -3.36
N ARG A 65 -8.45 -4.00 -2.82
CA ARG A 65 -9.53 -3.83 -1.83
C ARG A 65 -10.87 -4.35 -2.37
N ALA A 66 -11.24 -3.96 -3.57
CA ALA A 66 -12.47 -4.43 -4.20
C ALA A 66 -12.47 -5.95 -4.41
N ASN A 67 -11.37 -6.50 -4.92
CA ASN A 67 -11.23 -7.94 -5.13
C ASN A 67 -11.35 -8.73 -3.80
N ILE A 68 -10.67 -8.31 -2.74
CA ILE A 68 -10.73 -8.96 -1.42
C ILE A 68 -12.14 -8.87 -0.83
N SER A 69 -12.87 -7.77 -1.09
CA SER A 69 -14.25 -7.58 -0.61
C SER A 69 -15.31 -8.23 -1.50
N GLY A 70 -14.95 -8.89 -2.60
CA GLY A 70 -15.90 -9.42 -3.58
C GLY A 70 -16.69 -8.34 -4.31
N GLN A 71 -16.16 -7.12 -4.39
CA GLN A 71 -16.80 -5.97 -5.03
C GLN A 71 -16.18 -5.68 -6.38
N GLN A 72 -16.93 -5.02 -7.27
CA GLN A 72 -16.38 -4.50 -8.51
C GLN A 72 -15.70 -3.13 -8.27
N HIS A 73 -14.56 -2.91 -8.91
CA HIS A 73 -13.92 -1.60 -8.96
C HIS A 73 -14.25 -0.89 -10.27
N GLY A 74 -14.29 0.44 -10.25
CA GLY A 74 -14.55 1.26 -11.46
C GLY A 74 -13.29 1.67 -12.23
N TYR A 75 -12.12 1.14 -11.88
CA TYR A 75 -10.86 1.51 -12.52
C TYR A 75 -10.68 0.79 -13.84
N THR A 76 -10.40 1.55 -14.91
CA THR A 76 -10.10 1.07 -16.27
C THR A 76 -8.61 1.16 -16.59
N ALA A 77 -7.80 1.72 -15.69
CA ALA A 77 -6.36 1.85 -15.80
C ALA A 77 -5.73 1.77 -14.39
N LEU A 78 -4.43 1.54 -14.34
CA LEU A 78 -3.66 1.48 -13.08
C LEU A 78 -3.28 2.87 -12.53
N ASN A 79 -3.95 3.91 -13.02
CA ASN A 79 -3.81 5.28 -12.55
C ASN A 79 -5.07 6.06 -12.92
N THR A 80 -5.40 7.13 -12.21
CA THR A 80 -6.50 8.01 -12.59
C THR A 80 -6.11 8.90 -13.77
N PRO A 81 -7.06 9.36 -14.62
CA PRO A 81 -6.77 10.30 -15.71
C PRO A 81 -6.07 11.57 -15.19
N GLU A 82 -6.62 12.16 -14.16
CA GLU A 82 -6.05 13.32 -13.47
C GLU A 82 -5.17 12.88 -12.31
N THR A 83 -4.11 13.64 -12.06
CA THR A 83 -3.23 13.41 -10.91
C THR A 83 -3.78 14.15 -9.69
N PRO A 84 -4.15 13.44 -8.61
CA PRO A 84 -4.60 14.09 -7.40
C PRO A 84 -3.49 14.95 -6.76
N SER A 85 -3.90 15.96 -6.01
CA SER A 85 -2.98 16.73 -5.15
C SER A 85 -2.37 15.86 -4.04
N VAL A 86 -1.29 16.35 -3.42
CA VAL A 86 -0.67 15.69 -2.26
C VAL A 86 -1.69 15.48 -1.14
N ASP A 87 -2.48 16.53 -0.83
CA ASP A 87 -3.44 16.49 0.29
C ASP A 87 -4.58 15.50 0.01
N GLU A 88 -5.06 15.40 -1.22
CA GLU A 88 -6.04 14.38 -1.61
C GLU A 88 -5.48 12.97 -1.51
N LEU A 89 -4.24 12.75 -1.94
CA LEU A 89 -3.58 11.45 -1.83
C LEU A 89 -3.35 11.06 -0.38
N GLU A 90 -2.96 12.00 0.49
CA GLU A 90 -2.77 11.74 1.92
C GLU A 90 -4.07 11.22 2.57
N ILE A 91 -5.20 11.88 2.31
CA ILE A 91 -6.50 11.46 2.83
C ILE A 91 -6.92 10.08 2.26
N LYS A 92 -6.80 9.91 0.94
CA LYS A 92 -7.23 8.68 0.25
C LYS A 92 -6.39 7.46 0.67
N MET A 93 -5.06 7.61 0.72
CA MET A 93 -4.15 6.52 1.09
C MET A 93 -4.27 6.16 2.57
N ALA A 94 -4.40 7.15 3.46
CA ALA A 94 -4.65 6.89 4.87
C ALA A 94 -5.97 6.13 5.07
N GLY A 95 -7.06 6.55 4.44
CA GLY A 95 -8.35 5.87 4.51
C GLY A 95 -8.33 4.45 3.94
N ALA A 96 -7.58 4.20 2.86
CA ALA A 96 -7.38 2.86 2.33
C ALA A 96 -6.62 1.97 3.32
N ALA A 97 -5.53 2.45 3.90
CA ALA A 97 -4.74 1.72 4.87
C ALA A 97 -5.53 1.39 6.15
N ASP A 98 -6.30 2.35 6.67
CA ASP A 98 -7.16 2.15 7.85
C ASP A 98 -8.22 1.08 7.57
N TRP A 99 -8.82 1.08 6.37
CA TRP A 99 -9.75 0.04 5.96
C TRP A 99 -9.08 -1.35 5.96
N TYR A 100 -7.88 -1.47 5.36
CA TYR A 100 -7.15 -2.74 5.31
C TYR A 100 -6.85 -3.26 6.72
N ILE A 101 -6.34 -2.41 7.60
CA ILE A 101 -6.02 -2.79 8.98
C ILE A 101 -7.27 -3.31 9.71
N GLN A 102 -8.42 -2.62 9.57
CA GLN A 102 -9.68 -3.03 10.19
C GLN A 102 -10.19 -4.33 9.58
N HIS A 103 -10.18 -4.44 8.24
CA HIS A 103 -10.68 -5.62 7.54
C HIS A 103 -9.87 -6.87 7.88
N ILE A 104 -8.53 -6.79 7.86
CA ILE A 104 -7.66 -7.92 8.21
C ILE A 104 -7.83 -8.30 9.69
N ASN A 105 -8.04 -7.35 10.58
CA ASN A 105 -8.34 -7.66 11.97
C ASN A 105 -9.64 -8.46 12.14
N SER A 106 -10.61 -8.29 11.27
CA SER A 106 -11.87 -9.06 11.29
C SER A 106 -11.78 -10.43 10.61
N MET A 107 -10.78 -10.66 9.75
CA MET A 107 -10.59 -11.93 9.03
C MET A 107 -10.06 -13.03 9.95
N THR A 108 -10.44 -14.26 9.64
CA THR A 108 -9.80 -15.46 10.18
C THR A 108 -8.58 -15.85 9.34
N SER A 109 -7.75 -16.76 9.85
CA SER A 109 -6.64 -17.30 9.06
C SER A 109 -7.10 -18.15 7.87
N ALA A 110 -8.33 -18.69 7.92
CA ALA A 110 -8.93 -19.39 6.78
C ALA A 110 -9.25 -18.40 5.68
N ASP A 111 -9.84 -17.25 6.01
CA ASP A 111 -10.18 -16.19 5.05
C ASP A 111 -8.92 -15.66 4.33
N LEU A 112 -7.78 -15.54 5.03
CA LEU A 112 -6.51 -15.15 4.43
C LEU A 112 -5.98 -16.16 3.41
N GLY A 113 -6.30 -17.44 3.57
CA GLY A 113 -5.96 -18.53 2.64
C GLY A 113 -6.99 -18.76 1.53
N GLU A 114 -8.12 -18.05 1.56
CA GLU A 114 -9.14 -18.20 0.53
C GLU A 114 -8.67 -17.69 -0.82
N THR A 115 -8.88 -18.49 -1.87
CA THR A 115 -8.50 -18.14 -3.23
C THR A 115 -9.56 -17.26 -3.86
N ILE A 116 -9.14 -16.09 -4.33
CA ILE A 116 -9.96 -15.08 -4.96
C ILE A 116 -9.64 -15.05 -6.45
N LYS A 117 -10.68 -15.23 -7.27
CA LYS A 117 -10.59 -15.07 -8.73
C LYS A 117 -10.98 -13.66 -9.11
N PHE A 118 -10.20 -13.03 -9.95
CA PHE A 118 -10.42 -11.65 -10.39
C PHE A 118 -9.95 -11.45 -11.83
N SER A 119 -10.27 -10.30 -12.41
CA SER A 119 -9.74 -9.89 -13.71
C SER A 119 -8.79 -8.71 -13.53
N PHE A 120 -7.65 -8.78 -14.20
CA PHE A 120 -6.76 -7.63 -14.33
C PHE A 120 -7.40 -6.52 -15.16
N VAL A 121 -6.93 -5.29 -14.99
CA VAL A 121 -7.42 -4.12 -15.75
C VAL A 121 -7.22 -4.28 -17.27
N ASP A 122 -6.22 -5.05 -17.70
CA ASP A 122 -5.95 -5.40 -19.10
C ASP A 122 -6.85 -6.54 -19.64
N GLY A 123 -7.75 -7.08 -18.80
CA GLY A 123 -8.69 -8.14 -19.15
C GLY A 123 -8.16 -9.57 -18.90
N GLY A 124 -6.94 -9.74 -18.41
CA GLY A 124 -6.39 -11.03 -18.01
C GLY A 124 -7.07 -11.59 -16.75
N ASN A 125 -7.14 -12.91 -16.63
CA ASN A 125 -7.65 -13.55 -15.42
C ASN A 125 -6.54 -13.76 -14.40
N GLY A 126 -6.84 -13.49 -13.12
CA GLY A 126 -5.96 -13.70 -11.98
C GLY A 126 -6.60 -14.61 -10.94
N GLU A 127 -5.75 -15.29 -10.19
CA GLU A 127 -6.14 -16.13 -9.06
C GLU A 127 -5.06 -15.98 -7.98
N MET A 128 -5.43 -15.47 -6.82
CA MET A 128 -4.54 -15.23 -5.68
C MET A 128 -5.30 -15.48 -4.38
N THR A 129 -4.60 -15.89 -3.34
CA THR A 129 -5.16 -15.83 -1.99
C THR A 129 -5.21 -14.39 -1.49
N ALA A 130 -6.08 -14.11 -0.51
CA ALA A 130 -6.11 -12.79 0.14
C ALA A 130 -4.73 -12.41 0.71
N ALA A 131 -4.00 -13.37 1.30
CA ALA A 131 -2.64 -13.15 1.81
C ALA A 131 -1.65 -12.78 0.69
N GLU A 132 -1.71 -13.41 -0.48
CA GLU A 132 -0.86 -13.09 -1.62
C GLU A 132 -1.17 -11.69 -2.17
N MET A 133 -2.46 -11.29 -2.24
CA MET A 133 -2.86 -9.94 -2.63
C MET A 133 -2.30 -8.90 -1.68
N LEU A 134 -2.38 -9.12 -0.36
CA LEU A 134 -1.81 -8.23 0.65
C LEU A 134 -0.30 -8.11 0.54
N ASN A 135 0.41 -9.24 0.35
CA ASN A 135 1.85 -9.22 0.13
C ASN A 135 2.21 -8.47 -1.15
N HIS A 136 1.47 -8.68 -2.25
CA HIS A 136 1.68 -7.91 -3.47
C HIS A 136 1.59 -6.41 -3.21
N MET A 137 0.55 -5.93 -2.53
CA MET A 137 0.39 -4.50 -2.21
C MET A 137 1.56 -3.93 -1.41
N LEU A 138 2.07 -4.69 -0.43
CA LEU A 138 3.20 -4.28 0.40
C LEU A 138 4.48 -4.12 -0.46
N PHE A 139 4.81 -5.12 -1.26
CA PHE A 139 5.99 -5.09 -2.14
C PHE A 139 5.85 -4.07 -3.26
N HIS A 140 4.68 -3.98 -3.88
CA HIS A 140 4.36 -3.02 -4.93
C HIS A 140 4.52 -1.58 -4.43
N GLY A 141 3.98 -1.26 -3.24
CA GLY A 141 4.16 0.04 -2.60
C GLY A 141 5.64 0.36 -2.36
N THR A 142 6.40 -0.57 -1.79
CA THR A 142 7.84 -0.40 -1.53
C THR A 142 8.63 -0.17 -2.83
N TYR A 143 8.33 -0.92 -3.89
CA TYR A 143 8.98 -0.78 -5.19
C TYR A 143 8.80 0.63 -5.76
N HIS A 144 7.58 1.16 -5.78
CA HIS A 144 7.30 2.48 -6.33
C HIS A 144 7.75 3.62 -5.42
N ARG A 145 7.67 3.48 -4.08
CA ARG A 145 8.24 4.47 -3.16
C ARG A 145 9.76 4.56 -3.27
N GLY A 146 10.45 3.48 -3.61
CA GLY A 146 11.89 3.52 -3.93
C GLY A 146 12.19 4.47 -5.10
N ALA A 147 11.38 4.42 -6.17
CA ALA A 147 11.50 5.35 -7.29
C ALA A 147 11.15 6.80 -6.88
N VAL A 148 10.11 6.99 -6.06
CA VAL A 148 9.76 8.31 -5.50
C VAL A 148 10.90 8.87 -4.64
N GLY A 149 11.52 8.05 -3.79
CA GLY A 149 12.65 8.44 -2.97
C GLY A 149 13.85 8.90 -3.80
N TRP A 150 14.14 8.22 -4.91
CA TRP A 150 15.14 8.66 -5.87
C TRP A 150 14.82 10.04 -6.46
N LEU A 151 13.59 10.25 -6.93
CA LEU A 151 13.12 11.53 -7.47
C LEU A 151 13.20 12.67 -6.43
N ILE A 152 12.86 12.40 -5.17
CA ILE A 152 13.02 13.36 -4.07
C ILE A 152 14.47 13.80 -3.94
N THR A 153 15.42 12.85 -3.96
CA THR A 153 16.86 13.14 -3.89
C THR A 153 17.35 13.96 -5.08
N GLU A 154 16.87 13.65 -6.29
CA GLU A 154 17.14 14.42 -7.51
C GLU A 154 16.61 15.87 -7.48
N CYS A 155 15.68 16.17 -6.58
CA CYS A 155 15.16 17.50 -6.31
C CYS A 155 15.86 18.18 -5.11
N GLY A 156 16.94 17.60 -4.59
CA GLY A 156 17.66 18.12 -3.43
C GLY A 156 16.96 17.87 -2.09
N GLY A 157 15.88 17.08 -2.08
CA GLY A 157 15.19 16.67 -0.86
C GLY A 157 15.86 15.47 -0.17
N VAL A 158 15.37 15.14 1.02
CA VAL A 158 15.81 13.95 1.77
C VAL A 158 14.69 12.92 1.78
N ALA A 159 14.90 11.81 1.08
CA ALA A 159 13.91 10.73 1.04
C ALA A 159 13.66 10.13 2.44
N PRO A 160 12.41 9.79 2.79
CA PRO A 160 12.12 9.08 4.03
C PRO A 160 12.85 7.73 4.08
N LYS A 161 13.17 7.30 5.30
CA LYS A 161 13.77 5.97 5.51
C LYS A 161 12.68 4.89 5.42
N ASP A 162 12.43 4.40 4.20
CA ASP A 162 11.50 3.29 3.94
C ASP A 162 12.10 1.96 4.39
N VAL A 163 12.23 1.79 5.72
CA VAL A 163 12.89 0.65 6.37
C VAL A 163 12.06 0.16 7.55
N LEU A 164 11.57 -1.08 7.47
CA LEU A 164 10.73 -1.69 8.50
C LEU A 164 11.38 -1.66 9.89
N THR A 165 12.68 -1.87 10.00
CA THR A 165 13.39 -1.85 11.29
C THR A 165 13.35 -0.49 11.97
N VAL A 166 13.34 0.60 11.20
CA VAL A 166 13.17 1.97 11.73
C VAL A 166 11.76 2.14 12.28
N PHE A 167 10.74 1.74 11.50
CA PHE A 167 9.34 1.78 11.95
C PHE A 167 9.14 0.99 13.26
N LEU A 168 9.63 -0.25 13.32
CA LEU A 168 9.48 -1.09 14.52
C LEU A 168 10.18 -0.50 15.74
N ARG A 169 11.37 0.08 15.57
CA ARG A 169 12.08 0.75 16.67
C ARG A 169 11.30 1.94 17.22
N ASP A 170 10.69 2.72 16.34
CA ASP A 170 10.13 4.04 16.71
C ASP A 170 8.62 3.95 17.07
N HIS A 171 7.93 2.84 16.74
CA HIS A 171 6.47 2.72 16.88
C HIS A 171 6.00 1.46 17.64
N ASN A 172 6.90 0.54 18.02
CA ASN A 172 6.57 -0.67 18.79
C ASN A 172 6.84 -0.49 20.31
N HIS A 173 6.10 0.43 20.92
CA HIS A 173 6.10 0.55 22.40
C HIS A 173 4.69 0.48 22.95
#